data_5a8d5bb60f2af57b6aa2cd5f2e0aa0c8
#
_entry.id   5a8d5bb60f2af57b6aa2cd5f2e0aa0c8
#
_cell.length_a   1.000
_cell.length_b   1.000
_cell.length_c   1.000
_cell.angle_alpha   90.00
_cell.angle_beta   90.00
_cell.angle_gamma   90.00
#
_symmetry.space_group_name_H-M   'P 1'
#
loop_
_entity.id
_entity.type
_entity.pdbx_description
1 polymer ?
#
loop_
_entity_poly.entity_id
_entity_poly.type
_entity_poly.pdbx_seq_one_letter_code
_entity_poly.pdbx_strand_id
1 'polypeptide(L)'
;MGTKFYLVQNLNKYYGDQVGCKNMNMTLYPGEVVGVVGESGSGKTTFINSISGNLNPDRGKILINKDNEIINFLEISESLKRLLIRTELAFVHQNPRDGLRLDVSAGGNISERLMSIGQRNYGKIRQTIFKWLDKVEIDKSRVDDFPRTFSGGMLQRLQIAKNLVTSPKIIFMDEPTGGLDVSVQAKILDLLRKLVRELHLSVVIVSHDLAVIRLLADKIIVMKNGEAVESGLCDQVLDDPQH
;
A
#
# COMPACT_ATOMS: atom_id res chain seq x y z
N MET A 1 2.91 15.71 -20.29
CA MET A 1 3.58 14.81 -19.32
C MET A 1 3.11 15.17 -17.93
N GLY A 2 2.50 14.24 -17.20
CA GLY A 2 2.02 14.49 -15.83
C GLY A 2 3.18 14.80 -14.88
N THR A 3 2.93 15.65 -13.87
CA THR A 3 3.92 15.96 -12.85
C THR A 3 4.20 14.71 -12.03
N LYS A 4 5.48 14.28 -11.92
CA LYS A 4 5.89 13.15 -11.09
C LYS A 4 5.43 13.38 -9.66
N PHE A 5 4.74 12.39 -9.07
CA PHE A 5 4.17 12.55 -7.74
C PHE A 5 5.04 11.92 -6.66
N TYR A 6 5.65 10.76 -6.96
CA TYR A 6 6.52 10.03 -6.06
C TYR A 6 7.71 9.47 -6.84
N LEU A 7 8.91 9.81 -6.45
CA LEU A 7 10.12 9.42 -7.16
C LEU A 7 11.13 8.81 -6.20
N VAL A 8 11.54 7.59 -6.47
CA VAL A 8 12.58 6.86 -5.74
C VAL A 8 13.84 6.84 -6.59
N GLN A 9 14.98 7.21 -6.00
CA GLN A 9 16.26 7.29 -6.69
C GLN A 9 17.37 6.60 -5.90
N ASN A 10 18.02 5.64 -6.54
CA ASN A 10 19.20 4.91 -6.04
C ASN A 10 19.02 4.41 -4.60
N LEU A 11 17.84 3.85 -4.30
CA LEU A 11 17.49 3.39 -2.97
C LEU A 11 18.22 2.09 -2.64
N ASN A 12 18.85 2.05 -1.47
CA ASN A 12 19.59 0.88 -1.02
C ASN A 12 19.23 0.56 0.43
N LYS A 13 19.09 -0.75 0.72
CA LYS A 13 18.93 -1.29 2.07
C LYS A 13 19.73 -2.57 2.22
N TYR A 14 20.55 -2.61 3.25
CA TYR A 14 21.40 -3.75 3.60
C TYR A 14 21.09 -4.25 5.02
N TYR A 15 21.29 -5.54 5.26
CA TYR A 15 21.21 -6.18 6.55
C TYR A 15 22.55 -6.90 6.82
N GLY A 16 23.54 -6.15 7.34
CA GLY A 16 24.94 -6.60 7.34
C GLY A 16 25.43 -6.83 5.92
N ASP A 17 25.87 -8.05 5.62
CA ASP A 17 26.36 -8.45 4.28
C ASP A 17 25.21 -8.82 3.32
N GLN A 18 23.99 -8.96 3.81
CA GLN A 18 22.84 -9.33 2.99
C GLN A 18 22.23 -8.11 2.32
N VAL A 19 22.03 -8.21 0.99
CA VAL A 19 21.33 -7.19 0.21
C VAL A 19 19.81 -7.34 0.40
N GLY A 20 19.18 -6.33 0.99
CA GLY A 20 17.72 -6.23 1.04
C GLY A 20 17.16 -5.67 -0.27
N CYS A 21 17.64 -4.48 -0.67
CA CYS A 21 17.43 -3.95 -2.02
C CYS A 21 18.60 -3.00 -2.36
N LYS A 22 18.93 -2.90 -3.66
CA LYS A 22 20.10 -2.17 -4.13
C LYS A 22 19.79 -1.42 -5.42
N ASN A 23 20.20 -0.17 -5.47
CA ASN A 23 20.07 0.73 -6.62
C ASN A 23 18.65 0.81 -7.20
N MET A 24 17.64 0.71 -6.33
CA MET A 24 16.25 0.72 -6.76
C MET A 24 15.80 2.11 -7.20
N ASN A 25 15.15 2.16 -8.36
CA ASN A 25 14.59 3.37 -8.93
C ASN A 25 13.12 3.14 -9.30
N MET A 26 12.25 4.11 -9.01
CA MET A 26 10.83 4.03 -9.33
C MET A 26 10.26 5.43 -9.52
N THR A 27 9.35 5.57 -10.47
CA THR A 27 8.53 6.78 -10.62
C THR A 27 7.07 6.36 -10.56
N LEU A 28 6.28 7.06 -9.75
CA LEU A 28 4.84 6.87 -9.65
C LEU A 28 4.15 8.20 -9.99
N TYR A 29 3.17 8.13 -10.89
CA TYR A 29 2.33 9.26 -11.28
C TYR A 29 0.99 9.22 -10.54
N PRO A 30 0.25 10.36 -10.46
CA PRO A 30 -1.08 10.36 -9.86
C PRO A 30 -2.03 9.38 -10.57
N GLY A 31 -2.70 8.52 -9.79
CA GLY A 31 -3.63 7.51 -10.30
C GLY A 31 -2.98 6.30 -10.99
N GLU A 32 -1.65 6.21 -11.01
CA GLU A 32 -0.91 5.09 -11.61
C GLU A 32 -0.77 3.93 -10.61
N VAL A 33 -0.78 2.71 -11.13
CA VAL A 33 -0.51 1.48 -10.38
C VAL A 33 0.80 0.86 -10.83
N VAL A 34 1.78 0.76 -9.93
CA VAL A 34 3.07 0.10 -10.17
C VAL A 34 3.10 -1.24 -9.44
N GLY A 35 3.24 -2.32 -10.20
CA GLY A 35 3.47 -3.67 -9.70
C GLY A 35 4.95 -3.93 -9.43
N VAL A 36 5.27 -4.61 -8.35
CA VAL A 36 6.62 -5.11 -8.05
C VAL A 36 6.55 -6.62 -7.90
N VAL A 37 7.24 -7.33 -8.78
CA VAL A 37 7.24 -8.80 -8.82
C VAL A 37 8.65 -9.36 -8.68
N GLY A 38 8.73 -10.65 -8.43
CA GLY A 38 9.98 -11.40 -8.32
C GLY A 38 9.83 -12.59 -7.38
N GLU A 39 10.83 -13.47 -7.35
CA GLU A 39 10.85 -14.65 -6.50
C GLU A 39 10.81 -14.29 -5.01
N SER A 40 10.47 -15.28 -4.16
CA SER A 40 10.60 -15.11 -2.71
C SER A 40 12.06 -14.79 -2.35
N GLY A 41 12.25 -13.81 -1.47
CA GLY A 41 13.60 -13.36 -1.10
C GLY A 41 14.26 -12.37 -2.08
N SER A 42 13.60 -11.97 -3.18
CA SER A 42 14.18 -11.00 -4.14
C SER A 42 14.26 -9.55 -3.63
N GLY A 43 13.79 -9.26 -2.40
CA GLY A 43 13.89 -7.93 -1.79
C GLY A 43 12.63 -7.06 -1.88
N LYS A 44 11.52 -7.56 -2.44
CA LYS A 44 10.26 -6.80 -2.64
C LYS A 44 9.71 -6.17 -1.36
N THR A 45 9.58 -6.97 -0.30
CA THR A 45 9.09 -6.51 1.01
C THR A 45 10.04 -5.46 1.61
N THR A 46 11.35 -5.62 1.46
CA THR A 46 12.34 -4.61 1.88
C THR A 46 12.15 -3.32 1.11
N PHE A 47 11.99 -3.41 -0.21
CA PHE A 47 11.79 -2.25 -1.06
C PHE A 47 10.50 -1.50 -0.70
N ILE A 48 9.34 -2.19 -0.65
CA ILE A 48 8.06 -1.53 -0.35
C ILE A 48 8.03 -0.92 1.05
N ASN A 49 8.62 -1.58 2.05
CA ASN A 49 8.74 -1.03 3.41
C ASN A 49 9.66 0.20 3.45
N SER A 50 10.73 0.21 2.66
CA SER A 50 11.64 1.36 2.58
C SER A 50 10.97 2.57 1.94
N ILE A 51 10.23 2.38 0.85
CA ILE A 51 9.55 3.48 0.15
C ILE A 51 8.29 3.96 0.86
N SER A 52 7.65 3.15 1.70
CA SER A 52 6.49 3.56 2.49
C SER A 52 6.83 4.29 3.80
N GLY A 53 8.11 4.30 4.18
CA GLY A 53 8.59 4.88 5.43
C GLY A 53 8.49 3.96 6.66
N ASN A 54 8.15 2.68 6.47
CA ASN A 54 8.15 1.67 7.53
C ASN A 54 9.56 1.19 7.87
N LEU A 55 10.50 1.34 6.93
CA LEU A 55 11.90 0.95 7.07
C LEU A 55 12.79 2.08 6.56
N ASN A 56 13.79 2.49 7.33
CA ASN A 56 14.75 3.47 6.88
C ASN A 56 15.77 2.82 5.92
N PRO A 57 15.88 3.29 4.67
CA PRO A 57 16.93 2.86 3.76
C PRO A 57 18.30 3.40 4.22
N ASP A 58 19.38 2.77 3.74
CA ASP A 58 20.75 3.18 4.09
C ASP A 58 21.26 4.28 3.14
N ARG A 59 20.75 4.30 1.89
CA ARG A 59 21.10 5.31 0.87
C ARG A 59 19.94 5.52 -0.10
N GLY A 60 19.97 6.66 -0.78
CA GLY A 60 19.01 7.01 -1.82
C GLY A 60 18.18 8.23 -1.49
N LYS A 61 17.17 8.51 -2.32
CA LYS A 61 16.21 9.60 -2.12
C LYS A 61 14.80 9.14 -2.39
N ILE A 62 13.86 9.66 -1.64
CA ILE A 62 12.43 9.49 -1.87
C ILE A 62 11.84 10.89 -1.99
N LEU A 63 11.55 11.31 -3.21
CA LEU A 63 11.05 12.65 -3.50
C LEU A 63 9.53 12.62 -3.66
N ILE A 64 8.84 13.43 -2.88
CA ILE A 64 7.39 13.59 -2.90
C ILE A 64 7.06 15.00 -3.38
N ASN A 65 6.19 15.12 -4.37
CA ASN A 65 5.63 16.40 -4.77
C ASN A 65 4.43 16.70 -3.86
N LYS A 66 4.61 17.68 -2.98
CA LYS A 66 3.58 18.18 -2.08
C LYS A 66 3.35 19.66 -2.37
N ASP A 67 2.12 20.01 -2.76
CA ASP A 67 1.71 21.39 -2.99
C ASP A 67 2.64 22.18 -3.95
N ASN A 68 3.14 21.47 -5.01
CA ASN A 68 4.12 21.92 -5.99
C ASN A 68 5.56 22.09 -5.46
N GLU A 69 5.84 21.68 -4.23
CA GLU A 69 7.18 21.59 -3.70
C GLU A 69 7.68 20.14 -3.70
N ILE A 70 8.92 19.93 -4.09
CA ILE A 70 9.56 18.62 -4.04
C ILE A 70 10.30 18.49 -2.71
N ILE A 71 9.86 17.59 -1.87
CA ILE A 71 10.49 17.29 -0.58
C ILE A 71 11.17 15.92 -0.60
N ASN A 72 12.34 15.80 0.03
CA ASN A 72 12.95 14.49 0.24
C ASN A 72 12.40 13.88 1.54
N PHE A 73 11.58 12.84 1.42
CA PHE A 73 10.91 12.18 2.55
C PHE A 73 11.92 11.64 3.60
N LEU A 74 13.15 11.33 3.20
CA LEU A 74 14.16 10.81 4.12
C LEU A 74 14.81 11.90 4.99
N GLU A 75 14.73 13.17 4.53
CA GLU A 75 15.42 14.31 5.16
C GLU A 75 14.47 15.23 5.96
N ILE A 76 13.15 15.04 5.83
CA ILE A 76 12.17 15.82 6.59
C ILE A 76 12.16 15.45 8.07
N SER A 77 11.64 16.34 8.91
CA SER A 77 11.50 16.08 10.35
C SER A 77 10.59 14.88 10.62
N GLU A 78 10.85 14.15 11.70
CA GLU A 78 10.04 13.01 12.12
C GLU A 78 8.56 13.38 12.34
N SER A 79 8.27 14.61 12.77
CA SER A 79 6.91 15.12 12.92
C SER A 79 6.19 15.20 11.58
N LEU A 80 6.86 15.75 10.55
CA LEU A 80 6.31 15.86 9.19
C LEU A 80 6.19 14.47 8.54
N LYS A 81 7.18 13.59 8.74
CA LYS A 81 7.14 12.21 8.26
C LYS A 81 5.90 11.47 8.80
N ARG A 82 5.68 11.53 10.12
CA ARG A 82 4.50 10.93 10.77
C ARG A 82 3.18 11.54 10.27
N LEU A 83 3.16 12.85 9.99
CA LEU A 83 1.98 13.49 9.41
C LEU A 83 1.69 12.92 8.02
N LEU A 84 2.68 12.85 7.13
CA LEU A 84 2.52 12.30 5.77
C LEU A 84 2.05 10.84 5.79
N ILE A 85 2.64 9.99 6.65
CA ILE A 85 2.22 8.59 6.82
C ILE A 85 0.75 8.48 7.28
N ARG A 86 0.26 9.45 8.06
CA ARG A 86 -1.14 9.44 8.55
C ARG A 86 -2.14 10.01 7.54
N THR A 87 -1.72 10.94 6.69
CA THR A 87 -2.61 11.70 5.80
C THR A 87 -2.48 11.33 4.33
N GLU A 88 -1.25 11.19 3.83
CA GLU A 88 -0.97 11.06 2.40
C GLU A 88 -0.61 9.62 1.98
N LEU A 89 -0.05 8.84 2.91
CA LEU A 89 0.43 7.49 2.67
C LEU A 89 -0.41 6.46 3.44
N ALA A 90 -0.63 5.31 2.81
CA ALA A 90 -1.27 4.18 3.46
C ALA A 90 -0.49 2.89 3.19
N PHE A 91 -0.55 1.94 4.11
CA PHE A 91 0.14 0.66 3.98
C PHE A 91 -0.79 -0.50 4.33
N VAL A 92 -0.96 -1.45 3.41
CA VAL A 92 -1.69 -2.70 3.60
C VAL A 92 -0.68 -3.83 3.74
N HIS A 93 -0.65 -4.42 4.94
CA HIS A 93 0.25 -5.52 5.27
C HIS A 93 -0.23 -6.83 4.65
N GLN A 94 0.70 -7.73 4.37
CA GLN A 94 0.43 -9.09 3.90
C GLN A 94 -0.44 -9.86 4.91
N ASN A 95 -0.06 -9.85 6.18
CA ASN A 95 -0.90 -10.35 7.25
C ASN A 95 -1.77 -9.20 7.79
N PRO A 96 -3.10 -9.24 7.60
CA PRO A 96 -3.96 -8.15 8.04
C PRO A 96 -3.96 -7.93 9.57
N ARG A 97 -3.52 -8.91 10.35
CA ARG A 97 -3.39 -8.79 11.81
C ARG A 97 -2.32 -7.80 12.22
N ASP A 98 -1.28 -7.59 11.39
CA ASP A 98 -0.20 -6.63 11.66
C ASP A 98 -0.68 -5.18 11.46
N GLY A 99 -1.70 -4.97 10.63
CA GLY A 99 -2.32 -3.67 10.37
C GLY A 99 -3.51 -3.32 11.28
N LEU A 100 -3.98 -4.25 12.13
CA LEU A 100 -5.19 -4.12 12.93
C LEU A 100 -4.94 -4.35 14.42
N ARG A 101 -5.68 -3.65 15.27
CA ARG A 101 -5.76 -3.92 16.70
C ARG A 101 -6.89 -4.89 16.95
N LEU A 102 -6.56 -6.15 17.27
CA LEU A 102 -7.53 -7.24 17.35
C LEU A 102 -8.49 -7.16 18.55
N ASP A 103 -8.11 -6.40 19.56
CA ASP A 103 -8.83 -6.10 20.81
C ASP A 103 -9.53 -4.74 20.81
N VAL A 104 -9.55 -4.07 19.66
CA VAL A 104 -10.30 -2.85 19.40
C VAL A 104 -11.35 -3.15 18.33
N SER A 105 -12.58 -2.67 18.49
CA SER A 105 -13.67 -2.96 17.54
C SER A 105 -13.33 -2.57 16.10
N ALA A 106 -14.04 -3.10 15.12
CA ALA A 106 -13.86 -2.77 13.70
C ALA A 106 -14.00 -1.25 13.47
N GLY A 107 -15.05 -0.65 14.03
CA GLY A 107 -15.23 0.80 13.98
C GLY A 107 -14.14 1.55 14.71
N GLY A 108 -13.64 1.04 15.83
CA GLY A 108 -12.51 1.61 16.57
C GLY A 108 -11.22 1.64 15.75
N ASN A 109 -10.92 0.57 15.02
CA ASN A 109 -9.77 0.50 14.11
C ASN A 109 -9.82 1.55 13.00
N ILE A 110 -10.99 1.78 12.40
CA ILE A 110 -11.16 2.80 11.35
C ILE A 110 -11.12 4.21 11.97
N SER A 111 -11.77 4.42 13.13
CA SER A 111 -11.84 5.73 13.78
C SER A 111 -10.47 6.25 14.23
N GLU A 112 -9.55 5.35 14.60
CA GLU A 112 -8.17 5.71 15.00
C GLU A 112 -7.48 6.59 13.94
N ARG A 113 -7.60 6.22 12.65
CA ARG A 113 -7.04 7.02 11.54
C ARG A 113 -7.72 8.38 11.42
N LEU A 114 -9.04 8.44 11.51
CA LEU A 114 -9.79 9.71 11.46
C LEU A 114 -9.42 10.63 12.63
N MET A 115 -9.32 10.08 13.85
CA MET A 115 -8.90 10.83 15.01
C MET A 115 -7.45 11.33 14.91
N SER A 116 -6.57 10.58 14.27
CA SER A 116 -5.16 10.97 14.08
C SER A 116 -4.99 12.20 13.18
N ILE A 117 -5.96 12.48 12.30
CA ILE A 117 -6.01 13.67 11.44
C ILE A 117 -6.88 14.80 12.01
N GLY A 118 -7.25 14.71 13.29
CA GLY A 118 -7.97 15.79 14.00
C GLY A 118 -9.48 15.69 14.00
N GLN A 119 -10.09 14.65 13.42
CA GLN A 119 -11.53 14.44 13.52
C GLN A 119 -11.92 14.17 14.99
N ARG A 120 -12.92 14.90 15.50
CA ARG A 120 -13.38 14.78 16.90
C ARG A 120 -14.89 14.58 17.04
N ASN A 121 -15.65 14.80 15.96
CA ASN A 121 -17.10 14.64 15.99
C ASN A 121 -17.48 13.17 15.87
N TYR A 122 -17.93 12.56 16.96
CA TYR A 122 -18.30 11.16 17.02
C TYR A 122 -19.34 10.76 15.96
N GLY A 123 -20.40 11.56 15.78
CA GLY A 123 -21.47 11.27 14.83
C GLY A 123 -20.94 11.24 13.38
N LYS A 124 -20.10 12.22 13.00
CA LYS A 124 -19.46 12.25 11.68
C LYS A 124 -18.50 11.08 11.48
N ILE A 125 -17.69 10.75 12.50
CA ILE A 125 -16.80 9.59 12.48
C ILE A 125 -17.60 8.31 12.24
N ARG A 126 -18.66 8.07 13.01
CA ARG A 126 -19.49 6.84 12.88
C ARG A 126 -20.18 6.75 11.53
N GLN A 127 -20.68 7.85 10.98
CA GLN A 127 -21.24 7.88 9.61
C GLN A 127 -20.18 7.54 8.55
N THR A 128 -18.96 8.06 8.70
CA THR A 128 -17.84 7.76 7.80
C THR A 128 -17.45 6.28 7.89
N ILE A 129 -17.41 5.70 9.11
CA ILE A 129 -17.14 4.28 9.32
C ILE A 129 -18.19 3.41 8.60
N PHE A 130 -19.47 3.72 8.74
CA PHE A 130 -20.54 2.96 8.06
C PHE A 130 -20.41 3.01 6.53
N LYS A 131 -20.04 4.17 5.96
CA LYS A 131 -19.78 4.29 4.52
C LYS A 131 -18.60 3.41 4.08
N TRP A 132 -17.54 3.33 4.89
CA TRP A 132 -16.38 2.52 4.56
C TRP A 132 -16.61 1.03 4.76
N LEU A 133 -17.35 0.61 5.80
CA LEU A 133 -17.77 -0.78 5.96
C LEU A 133 -18.58 -1.24 4.75
N ASP A 134 -19.51 -0.42 4.28
CA ASP A 134 -20.31 -0.68 3.08
C ASP A 134 -19.44 -0.81 1.82
N LYS A 135 -18.49 0.14 1.61
CA LYS A 135 -17.56 0.12 0.48
C LYS A 135 -16.68 -1.14 0.43
N VAL A 136 -16.30 -1.68 1.59
CA VAL A 136 -15.50 -2.91 1.68
C VAL A 136 -16.35 -4.15 1.92
N GLU A 137 -17.66 -4.06 1.75
CA GLU A 137 -18.62 -5.17 1.86
C GLU A 137 -18.54 -5.89 3.22
N ILE A 138 -18.40 -5.15 4.31
CA ILE A 138 -18.57 -5.62 5.69
C ILE A 138 -19.90 -5.11 6.19
N ASP A 139 -20.73 -6.02 6.76
CA ASP A 139 -22.01 -5.65 7.34
C ASP A 139 -21.84 -4.60 8.44
N LYS A 140 -22.63 -3.52 8.37
CA LYS A 140 -22.58 -2.40 9.31
C LYS A 140 -22.91 -2.82 10.76
N SER A 141 -23.67 -3.89 10.95
CA SER A 141 -23.95 -4.47 12.27
C SER A 141 -22.68 -4.95 12.98
N ARG A 142 -21.59 -5.26 12.21
CA ARG A 142 -20.31 -5.72 12.73
C ARG A 142 -19.38 -4.59 13.18
N VAL A 143 -19.83 -3.32 13.17
CA VAL A 143 -19.00 -2.15 13.51
C VAL A 143 -18.41 -2.21 14.91
N ASP A 144 -19.14 -2.77 15.85
CA ASP A 144 -18.74 -2.89 17.25
C ASP A 144 -18.07 -4.24 17.57
N ASP A 145 -17.99 -5.18 16.59
CA ASP A 145 -17.33 -6.46 16.73
C ASP A 145 -15.80 -6.33 16.73
N PHE A 146 -15.13 -7.26 17.41
CA PHE A 146 -13.69 -7.33 17.44
C PHE A 146 -13.15 -8.09 16.21
N PRO A 147 -12.05 -7.59 15.57
CA PRO A 147 -11.45 -8.23 14.41
C PRO A 147 -11.05 -9.70 14.63
N ARG A 148 -10.74 -10.11 15.86
CA ARG A 148 -10.46 -11.53 16.19
C ARG A 148 -11.59 -12.49 15.82
N THR A 149 -12.83 -12.01 15.64
CA THR A 149 -13.99 -12.79 15.23
C THR A 149 -14.23 -12.78 13.72
N PHE A 150 -13.36 -12.09 12.95
CA PHE A 150 -13.49 -11.94 11.52
C PHE A 150 -12.73 -13.04 10.77
N SER A 151 -13.24 -13.44 9.60
CA SER A 151 -12.49 -14.29 8.68
C SER A 151 -11.28 -13.55 8.10
N GLY A 152 -10.32 -14.27 7.51
CA GLY A 152 -9.14 -13.67 6.86
C GLY A 152 -9.51 -12.60 5.84
N GLY A 153 -10.48 -12.90 4.97
CA GLY A 153 -10.98 -11.93 3.98
C GLY A 153 -11.65 -10.70 4.60
N MET A 154 -12.39 -10.87 5.71
CA MET A 154 -12.97 -9.73 6.45
C MET A 154 -11.89 -8.88 7.11
N LEU A 155 -10.84 -9.49 7.67
CA LEU A 155 -9.69 -8.77 8.23
C LEU A 155 -9.00 -7.94 7.17
N GLN A 156 -8.79 -8.51 5.97
CA GLN A 156 -8.18 -7.80 4.86
C GLN A 156 -9.03 -6.62 4.40
N ARG A 157 -10.33 -6.80 4.25
CA ARG A 157 -11.28 -5.73 3.91
C ARG A 157 -11.29 -4.62 4.96
N LEU A 158 -11.26 -4.98 6.25
CA LEU A 158 -11.20 -4.02 7.35
C LEU A 158 -9.87 -3.24 7.33
N GLN A 159 -8.76 -3.90 7.07
CA GLN A 159 -7.44 -3.25 6.92
C GLN A 159 -7.46 -2.25 5.76
N ILE A 160 -8.04 -2.60 4.61
CA ILE A 160 -8.22 -1.71 3.46
C ILE A 160 -9.07 -0.49 3.86
N ALA A 161 -10.23 -0.69 4.51
CA ALA A 161 -11.08 0.40 4.97
C ALA A 161 -10.35 1.35 5.94
N LYS A 162 -9.66 0.78 6.95
CA LYS A 162 -8.83 1.54 7.90
C LYS A 162 -7.82 2.43 7.19
N ASN A 163 -7.15 1.90 6.17
CA ASN A 163 -6.11 2.62 5.46
C ASN A 163 -6.64 3.69 4.50
N LEU A 164 -7.78 3.46 3.86
CA LEU A 164 -8.35 4.36 2.87
C LEU A 164 -9.28 5.44 3.45
N VAL A 165 -9.71 5.33 4.70
CA VAL A 165 -10.67 6.25 5.33
C VAL A 165 -10.18 7.69 5.39
N THR A 166 -8.86 7.92 5.38
CA THR A 166 -8.25 9.26 5.36
C THR A 166 -8.05 9.80 3.95
N SER A 167 -8.49 9.06 2.92
CA SER A 167 -8.29 9.42 1.50
C SER A 167 -6.82 9.69 1.15
N PRO A 168 -5.91 8.73 1.42
CA PRO A 168 -4.49 8.90 1.13
C PRO A 168 -4.27 9.06 -0.38
N LYS A 169 -3.17 9.71 -0.77
CA LYS A 169 -2.77 9.85 -2.19
C LYS A 169 -2.08 8.61 -2.72
N ILE A 170 -1.33 7.92 -1.85
CA ILE A 170 -0.61 6.70 -2.21
C ILE A 170 -0.98 5.58 -1.25
N ILE A 171 -1.18 4.39 -1.79
CA ILE A 171 -1.30 3.17 -1.02
C ILE A 171 -0.22 2.16 -1.45
N PHE A 172 0.51 1.66 -0.47
CA PHE A 172 1.47 0.56 -0.60
C PHE A 172 0.79 -0.73 -0.15
N MET A 173 0.88 -1.78 -0.94
CA MET A 173 0.26 -3.07 -0.67
C MET A 173 1.30 -4.19 -0.77
N ASP A 174 1.59 -4.85 0.33
CA ASP A 174 2.49 -6.01 0.35
C ASP A 174 1.66 -7.29 0.34
N GLU A 175 1.62 -7.98 -0.81
CA GLU A 175 0.87 -9.21 -1.05
C GLU A 175 -0.57 -9.21 -0.49
N PRO A 176 -1.44 -8.26 -0.90
CA PRO A 176 -2.74 -8.02 -0.25
C PRO A 176 -3.73 -9.18 -0.33
N THR A 177 -3.45 -10.20 -1.12
CA THR A 177 -4.27 -11.42 -1.27
C THR A 177 -3.56 -12.67 -0.75
N GLY A 178 -2.33 -12.54 -0.24
CA GLY A 178 -1.53 -13.65 0.24
C GLY A 178 -2.20 -14.40 1.39
N GLY A 179 -2.13 -15.74 1.37
CA GLY A 179 -2.68 -16.58 2.44
C GLY A 179 -4.21 -16.68 2.51
N LEU A 180 -4.92 -16.18 1.51
CA LEU A 180 -6.37 -16.30 1.38
C LEU A 180 -6.76 -17.40 0.38
N ASP A 181 -7.93 -17.99 0.57
CA ASP A 181 -8.50 -18.94 -0.41
C ASP A 181 -8.75 -18.25 -1.76
N VAL A 182 -8.63 -18.98 -2.86
CA VAL A 182 -8.75 -18.46 -4.24
C VAL A 182 -10.04 -17.66 -4.46
N SER A 183 -11.16 -18.15 -3.94
CA SER A 183 -12.46 -17.46 -4.06
C SER A 183 -12.51 -16.13 -3.31
N VAL A 184 -11.81 -16.06 -2.17
CA VAL A 184 -11.69 -14.84 -1.35
C VAL A 184 -10.71 -13.87 -1.99
N GLN A 185 -9.60 -14.38 -2.55
CA GLN A 185 -8.64 -13.57 -3.31
C GLN A 185 -9.32 -12.84 -4.46
N ALA A 186 -10.10 -13.55 -5.30
CA ALA A 186 -10.82 -12.94 -6.42
C ALA A 186 -11.71 -11.77 -5.95
N LYS A 187 -12.48 -11.96 -4.87
CA LYS A 187 -13.35 -10.90 -4.30
C LYS A 187 -12.56 -9.70 -3.78
N ILE A 188 -11.39 -9.93 -3.16
CA ILE A 188 -10.52 -8.84 -2.69
C ILE A 188 -9.92 -8.08 -3.88
N LEU A 189 -9.53 -8.77 -4.94
CA LEU A 189 -9.00 -8.15 -6.16
C LEU A 189 -10.04 -7.29 -6.87
N ASP A 190 -11.27 -7.78 -7.01
CA ASP A 190 -12.37 -7.01 -7.58
C ASP A 190 -12.67 -5.76 -6.75
N LEU A 191 -12.67 -5.89 -5.42
CA LEU A 191 -12.81 -4.76 -4.50
C LEU A 191 -11.68 -3.74 -4.68
N LEU A 192 -10.42 -4.18 -4.69
CA LEU A 192 -9.25 -3.31 -4.89
C LEU A 192 -9.33 -2.59 -6.23
N ARG A 193 -9.62 -3.31 -7.32
CA ARG A 193 -9.78 -2.72 -8.67
C ARG A 193 -10.84 -1.63 -8.69
N LYS A 194 -11.98 -1.87 -8.05
CA LYS A 194 -13.06 -0.89 -7.91
C LYS A 194 -12.60 0.34 -7.14
N LEU A 195 -12.00 0.15 -5.96
CA LEU A 195 -11.54 1.24 -5.10
C LEU A 195 -10.43 2.08 -5.75
N VAL A 196 -9.46 1.44 -6.41
CA VAL A 196 -8.38 2.14 -7.14
C VAL A 196 -8.96 3.07 -8.20
N ARG A 197 -9.92 2.58 -9.00
CA ARG A 197 -10.57 3.38 -10.04
C ARG A 197 -11.45 4.48 -9.49
N GLU A 198 -12.33 4.18 -8.53
CA GLU A 198 -13.27 5.16 -7.95
C GLU A 198 -12.57 6.31 -7.21
N LEU A 199 -11.47 6.01 -6.54
CA LEU A 199 -10.76 6.96 -5.70
C LEU A 199 -9.52 7.57 -6.39
N HIS A 200 -9.23 7.16 -7.65
CA HIS A 200 -8.05 7.59 -8.40
C HIS A 200 -6.75 7.42 -7.59
N LEU A 201 -6.61 6.27 -6.92
CA LEU A 201 -5.47 6.01 -6.04
C LEU A 201 -4.19 5.75 -6.84
N SER A 202 -3.09 6.33 -6.39
CA SER A 202 -1.76 5.88 -6.81
C SER A 202 -1.35 4.68 -5.96
N VAL A 203 -0.90 3.59 -6.58
CA VAL A 203 -0.69 2.32 -5.89
C VAL A 203 0.71 1.77 -6.20
N VAL A 204 1.39 1.27 -5.17
CA VAL A 204 2.51 0.34 -5.34
C VAL A 204 2.09 -0.99 -4.74
N ILE A 205 2.01 -2.03 -5.55
CA ILE A 205 1.58 -3.36 -5.14
C ILE A 205 2.71 -4.39 -5.35
N VAL A 206 3.06 -5.09 -4.29
CA VAL A 206 3.94 -6.26 -4.35
C VAL A 206 3.10 -7.51 -4.45
N SER A 207 3.41 -8.37 -5.40
CA SER A 207 2.83 -9.70 -5.50
C SER A 207 3.80 -10.68 -6.18
N HIS A 208 3.71 -11.95 -5.80
CA HIS A 208 4.33 -13.05 -6.55
C HIS A 208 3.35 -13.67 -7.57
N ASP A 209 2.07 -13.26 -7.54
CA ASP A 209 1.04 -13.70 -8.48
C ASP A 209 0.94 -12.69 -9.64
N LEU A 210 1.40 -13.11 -10.81
CA LEU A 210 1.39 -12.30 -12.04
C LEU A 210 -0.03 -11.98 -12.51
N ALA A 211 -1.03 -12.83 -12.20
CA ALA A 211 -2.42 -12.56 -12.55
C ALA A 211 -2.97 -11.35 -11.78
N VAL A 212 -2.58 -11.21 -10.50
CA VAL A 212 -2.90 -10.03 -9.67
C VAL A 212 -2.31 -8.76 -10.27
N ILE A 213 -1.05 -8.83 -10.66
CA ILE A 213 -0.33 -7.69 -11.25
C ILE A 213 -0.94 -7.32 -12.61
N ARG A 214 -1.17 -8.28 -13.49
CA ARG A 214 -1.80 -8.04 -14.81
C ARG A 214 -3.20 -7.41 -14.70
N LEU A 215 -3.92 -7.74 -13.63
CA LEU A 215 -5.27 -7.19 -13.42
C LEU A 215 -5.26 -5.73 -12.95
N LEU A 216 -4.23 -5.32 -12.21
CA LEU A 216 -4.22 -4.05 -11.47
C LEU A 216 -3.17 -3.06 -11.96
N ALA A 217 -2.00 -3.51 -12.41
CA ALA A 217 -0.84 -2.65 -12.62
C ALA A 217 -0.77 -2.08 -14.04
N ASP A 218 -0.42 -0.79 -14.14
CA ASP A 218 -0.09 -0.12 -15.40
C ASP A 218 1.37 -0.39 -15.80
N LYS A 219 2.25 -0.40 -14.80
CA LYS A 219 3.69 -0.67 -14.93
C LYS A 219 4.14 -1.75 -13.96
N ILE A 220 5.26 -2.38 -14.31
CA ILE A 220 5.85 -3.44 -13.50
C ILE A 220 7.35 -3.20 -13.32
N ILE A 221 7.86 -3.61 -12.15
CA ILE A 221 9.27 -3.72 -11.81
C ILE A 221 9.52 -5.17 -11.44
N VAL A 222 10.41 -5.84 -12.16
CA VAL A 222 10.83 -7.21 -11.87
C VAL A 222 12.09 -7.16 -11.01
N MET A 223 12.03 -7.76 -9.82
CA MET A 223 13.14 -7.79 -8.86
C MET A 223 13.79 -9.17 -8.78
N LYS A 224 15.12 -9.18 -8.78
CA LYS A 224 15.95 -10.37 -8.56
C LYS A 224 17.19 -9.99 -7.73
N ASN A 225 17.48 -10.74 -6.68
CA ASN A 225 18.65 -10.53 -5.81
C ASN A 225 18.80 -9.08 -5.28
N GLY A 226 17.67 -8.44 -4.94
CA GLY A 226 17.63 -7.08 -4.42
C GLY A 226 17.72 -5.97 -5.47
N GLU A 227 17.80 -6.28 -6.76
CA GLU A 227 17.91 -5.30 -7.85
C GLU A 227 16.70 -5.39 -8.80
N ALA A 228 16.39 -4.28 -9.46
CA ALA A 228 15.44 -4.27 -10.56
C ALA A 228 16.16 -4.75 -11.83
N VAL A 229 15.72 -5.88 -12.36
CA VAL A 229 16.31 -6.48 -13.59
C VAL A 229 15.56 -6.05 -14.83
N GLU A 230 14.27 -5.74 -14.70
CA GLU A 230 13.44 -5.27 -15.80
C GLU A 230 12.36 -4.32 -15.28
N SER A 231 11.95 -3.34 -16.08
CA SER A 231 10.81 -2.47 -15.78
C SER A 231 10.20 -1.89 -17.05
N GLY A 232 8.88 -1.80 -17.09
CA GLY A 232 8.17 -1.29 -18.27
C GLY A 232 6.66 -1.28 -18.07
N LEU A 233 5.90 -1.12 -19.16
CA LEU A 233 4.46 -1.30 -19.14
C LEU A 233 4.13 -2.76 -18.82
N CYS A 234 3.10 -2.97 -18.01
CA CYS A 234 2.78 -4.29 -17.46
C CYS A 234 2.59 -5.33 -18.57
N ASP A 235 1.78 -5.03 -19.57
CA ASP A 235 1.50 -5.96 -20.68
C ASP A 235 2.77 -6.25 -21.50
N GLN A 236 3.64 -5.26 -21.75
CA GLN A 236 4.86 -5.46 -22.52
C GLN A 236 5.84 -6.39 -21.81
N VAL A 237 6.10 -6.16 -20.54
CA VAL A 237 7.04 -6.99 -19.75
C VAL A 237 6.51 -8.40 -19.53
N LEU A 238 5.17 -8.57 -19.38
CA LEU A 238 4.58 -9.90 -19.17
C LEU A 238 4.42 -10.71 -20.46
N ASP A 239 4.27 -10.06 -21.61
CA ASP A 239 4.07 -10.74 -22.90
C ASP A 239 5.39 -10.99 -23.64
N ASP A 240 6.44 -10.16 -23.41
CA ASP A 240 7.78 -10.29 -24.01
C ASP A 240 8.87 -10.02 -22.96
N PRO A 241 9.03 -10.91 -21.95
CA PRO A 241 10.00 -10.75 -20.87
C PRO A 241 11.44 -10.84 -21.40
N GLN A 242 12.31 -9.93 -20.96
CA GLN A 242 13.74 -9.90 -21.31
C GLN A 242 14.61 -10.60 -20.26
N HIS A 243 14.05 -10.97 -19.09
CA HIS A 243 14.74 -11.62 -17.98
C HIS A 243 13.93 -12.77 -17.34
#